data_13dc69bdfb7282d72e86e30b73bc9e44
#
_entry.id   13dc69bdfb7282d72e86e30b73bc9e44
#
_cell.length_a   1.000
_cell.length_b   1.000
_cell.length_c   1.000
_cell.angle_alpha   90.00
_cell.angle_beta   90.00
_cell.angle_gamma   90.00
#
_symmetry.space_group_name_H-M   'P 1'
#
loop_
_entity.id
_entity.type
_entity.pdbx_description
1 polymer ?
#
loop_
_entity_poly.entity_id
_entity_poly.type
_entity_poly.pdbx_seq_one_letter_code
_entity_poly.pdbx_strand_id
1 'polypeptide(L)'
;MNFYFLGILKDDAQQFTLINEILSESKCKIFILQKELSDLNFILQATDIANITSNIQIIHNSLSYCSDIISKFSARSMEQVLNIGISATQQHLSAEASIPNQYFDSYRLGSLLNQIETLSMPIAFSNILVADVSALKQSDITGRKTTYSSGLTAQEFNQIARSAGFNGTQITILTGLNDVIEDEISTDTLAQFIYYFVDGVISYSQVWVTPHLTEFTINECLPYEHISFYKDDNNNRWYAQYPTTLPDHLKNYQNVPCMYEDYAFSSKGELSPRLMSIFNAIDALVN
;
A
#
# COMPACT_ATOMS: atom_id res chain seq x y z
N MET A 1 -14.70 18.22 5.77
CA MET A 1 -13.83 17.64 4.74
C MET A 1 -14.47 17.92 3.40
N ASN A 2 -13.70 18.31 2.39
CA ASN A 2 -14.21 18.60 1.04
C ASN A 2 -13.68 17.54 0.08
N PHE A 3 -14.55 17.07 -0.81
CA PHE A 3 -14.20 16.20 -1.92
C PHE A 3 -14.31 16.98 -3.22
N TYR A 4 -13.31 16.82 -4.08
CA TYR A 4 -13.25 17.50 -5.37
C TYR A 4 -13.14 16.45 -6.47
N PHE A 5 -14.05 16.52 -7.44
CA PHE A 5 -13.93 15.75 -8.68
C PHE A 5 -13.16 16.61 -9.70
N LEU A 6 -11.97 16.15 -10.08
CA LEU A 6 -11.08 16.90 -10.96
C LEU A 6 -11.35 16.66 -12.45
N GLY A 7 -12.23 15.71 -12.77
CA GLY A 7 -12.60 15.40 -14.15
C GLY A 7 -11.84 14.21 -14.72
N ILE A 8 -11.90 14.07 -16.06
CA ILE A 8 -11.27 13.00 -16.82
C ILE A 8 -10.01 13.55 -17.47
N LEU A 9 -8.86 12.98 -17.11
CA LEU A 9 -7.57 13.32 -17.71
C LEU A 9 -7.33 12.47 -18.97
N LYS A 10 -6.87 13.09 -20.03
CA LYS A 10 -6.79 12.45 -21.36
C LYS A 10 -5.43 11.83 -21.63
N ASP A 11 -4.39 12.28 -20.97
CA ASP A 11 -3.02 11.83 -21.20
C ASP A 11 -2.19 11.82 -19.91
N ASP A 12 -1.08 11.07 -19.92
CA ASP A 12 -0.20 10.88 -18.78
C ASP A 12 0.50 12.17 -18.34
N ALA A 13 0.77 13.08 -19.27
CA ALA A 13 1.44 14.35 -18.96
C ALA A 13 0.52 15.26 -18.12
N GLN A 14 -0.79 15.30 -18.43
CA GLN A 14 -1.77 16.02 -17.60
C GLN A 14 -1.92 15.38 -16.23
N GLN A 15 -1.95 14.04 -16.15
CA GLN A 15 -2.00 13.32 -14.89
C GLN A 15 -0.78 13.63 -14.03
N PHE A 16 0.41 13.56 -14.60
CA PHE A 16 1.67 13.87 -13.93
C PHE A 16 1.66 15.28 -13.33
N THR A 17 1.35 16.29 -14.15
CA THR A 17 1.34 17.70 -13.70
C THR A 17 0.38 17.90 -12.54
N LEU A 18 -0.85 17.39 -12.67
CA LEU A 18 -1.89 17.54 -11.64
C LEU A 18 -1.52 16.83 -10.34
N ILE A 19 -1.03 15.58 -10.40
CA ILE A 19 -0.62 14.83 -9.21
C ILE A 19 0.53 15.54 -8.51
N ASN A 20 1.53 16.01 -9.27
CA ASN A 20 2.67 16.74 -8.72
C ASN A 20 2.23 18.05 -8.02
N GLU A 21 1.37 18.84 -8.64
CA GLU A 21 0.82 20.06 -8.02
C GLU A 21 0.08 19.73 -6.70
N ILE A 22 -0.79 18.72 -6.70
CA ILE A 22 -1.55 18.33 -5.50
C ILE A 22 -0.61 17.84 -4.39
N LEU A 23 0.38 17.01 -4.72
CA LEU A 23 1.32 16.47 -3.74
C LEU A 23 2.23 17.54 -3.14
N SER A 24 2.63 18.54 -3.95
CA SER A 24 3.51 19.63 -3.51
C SER A 24 2.78 20.69 -2.67
N GLU A 25 1.51 20.93 -2.92
CA GLU A 25 0.76 22.04 -2.30
C GLU A 25 -0.16 21.59 -1.15
N SER A 26 -0.53 20.33 -1.08
CA SER A 26 -1.54 19.86 -0.14
C SER A 26 -1.28 18.48 0.45
N LYS A 27 -1.80 18.25 1.66
CA LYS A 27 -1.88 16.94 2.30
C LYS A 27 -3.14 16.17 1.88
N CYS A 28 -3.59 16.35 0.63
CA CYS A 28 -4.78 15.69 0.12
C CYS A 28 -4.51 14.21 -0.20
N LYS A 29 -5.54 13.39 -0.10
CA LYS A 29 -5.53 12.03 -0.65
C LYS A 29 -6.06 12.07 -2.06
N ILE A 30 -5.38 11.36 -2.97
CA ILE A 30 -5.72 11.29 -4.40
C ILE A 30 -6.34 9.93 -4.66
N PHE A 31 -7.51 9.90 -5.30
CA PHE A 31 -8.14 8.68 -5.78
C PHE A 31 -8.23 8.72 -7.30
N ILE A 32 -7.67 7.71 -7.97
CA ILE A 32 -7.59 7.62 -9.44
C ILE A 32 -8.39 6.41 -9.91
N LEU A 33 -9.26 6.61 -10.90
CA LEU A 33 -9.88 5.55 -11.68
C LEU A 33 -9.12 5.39 -12.98
N GLN A 34 -8.54 4.23 -13.21
CA GLN A 34 -7.72 3.95 -14.39
C GLN A 34 -8.27 2.75 -15.16
N LYS A 35 -8.35 2.88 -16.48
CA LYS A 35 -8.87 1.79 -17.32
C LYS A 35 -7.99 0.56 -17.29
N GLU A 36 -6.68 0.76 -17.34
CA GLU A 36 -5.68 -0.30 -17.39
C GLU A 36 -4.41 0.15 -16.68
N LEU A 37 -3.79 -0.74 -15.93
CA LEU A 37 -2.50 -0.49 -15.30
C LEU A 37 -1.39 -0.71 -16.33
N SER A 38 -1.10 0.29 -17.15
CA SER A 38 -0.08 0.20 -18.20
C SER A 38 1.29 0.68 -17.77
N ASP A 39 1.34 1.72 -16.94
CA ASP A 39 2.56 2.34 -16.45
C ASP A 39 2.31 3.12 -15.16
N LEU A 40 3.16 2.92 -14.17
CA LEU A 40 3.16 3.67 -12.91
C LEU A 40 4.29 4.72 -12.85
N ASN A 41 5.13 4.82 -13.89
CA ASN A 41 6.27 5.73 -13.86
C ASN A 41 5.87 7.18 -13.65
N PHE A 42 4.73 7.61 -14.22
CA PHE A 42 4.26 8.98 -14.05
C PHE A 42 3.92 9.30 -12.58
N ILE A 43 3.42 8.34 -11.81
CA ILE A 43 3.13 8.51 -10.38
C ILE A 43 4.45 8.57 -9.60
N LEU A 44 5.39 7.67 -9.89
CA LEU A 44 6.70 7.65 -9.25
C LEU A 44 7.50 8.93 -9.55
N GLN A 45 7.44 9.44 -10.78
CA GLN A 45 8.06 10.71 -11.12
C GLN A 45 7.43 11.88 -10.36
N ALA A 46 6.11 11.89 -10.16
CA ALA A 46 5.44 12.93 -9.38
C ALA A 46 5.83 12.86 -7.89
N THR A 47 5.95 11.66 -7.33
CA THR A 47 6.43 11.47 -5.94
C THR A 47 7.90 11.84 -5.79
N ASP A 48 8.74 11.59 -6.82
CA ASP A 48 10.14 12.00 -6.87
C ASP A 48 10.29 13.53 -6.76
N ILE A 49 9.57 14.27 -7.58
CA ILE A 49 9.61 15.75 -7.55
C ILE A 49 9.15 16.27 -6.18
N ALA A 50 8.20 15.60 -5.55
CA ALA A 50 7.73 15.93 -4.21
C ALA A 50 8.69 15.45 -3.09
N ASN A 51 9.86 14.87 -3.41
CA ASN A 51 10.79 14.23 -2.47
C ASN A 51 10.13 13.18 -1.55
N ILE A 52 9.22 12.39 -2.11
CA ILE A 52 8.52 11.33 -1.39
C ILE A 52 9.13 9.98 -1.78
N THR A 53 9.77 9.31 -0.84
CA THR A 53 10.18 7.91 -1.02
C THR A 53 8.92 7.04 -1.08
N SER A 54 8.81 6.22 -2.13
CA SER A 54 7.59 5.46 -2.42
C SER A 54 7.60 4.08 -1.78
N ASN A 55 6.53 3.74 -1.13
CA ASN A 55 6.19 2.39 -0.70
C ASN A 55 4.86 2.01 -1.35
N ILE A 56 4.88 0.98 -2.20
CA ILE A 56 3.78 0.64 -3.10
C ILE A 56 3.18 -0.69 -2.68
N GLN A 57 1.86 -0.74 -2.58
CA GLN A 57 1.11 -1.99 -2.43
C GLN A 57 0.24 -2.21 -3.66
N ILE A 58 0.44 -3.35 -4.34
CA ILE A 58 -0.33 -3.74 -5.53
C ILE A 58 -1.21 -4.94 -5.15
N ILE A 59 -2.50 -4.82 -5.35
CA ILE A 59 -3.49 -5.89 -5.17
C ILE A 59 -3.88 -6.39 -6.56
N HIS A 60 -3.39 -7.56 -6.94
CA HIS A 60 -3.57 -8.12 -8.29
C HIS A 60 -3.50 -9.65 -8.26
N ASN A 61 -4.23 -10.34 -9.14
CA ASN A 61 -4.25 -11.81 -9.19
C ASN A 61 -3.01 -12.42 -9.87
N SER A 62 -2.29 -11.67 -10.70
CA SER A 62 -1.16 -12.16 -11.50
C SER A 62 0.16 -11.52 -11.10
N LEU A 63 1.10 -12.33 -10.64
CA LEU A 63 2.46 -11.88 -10.33
C LEU A 63 3.25 -11.51 -11.59
N SER A 64 3.11 -12.29 -12.68
CA SER A 64 3.82 -12.01 -13.93
C SER A 64 3.43 -10.65 -14.52
N TYR A 65 2.14 -10.32 -14.50
CA TYR A 65 1.66 -9.02 -14.95
C TYR A 65 2.25 -7.88 -14.11
N CYS A 66 2.28 -8.03 -12.79
CA CYS A 66 2.92 -7.03 -11.91
C CYS A 66 4.41 -6.91 -12.20
N SER A 67 5.12 -8.03 -12.42
CA SER A 67 6.55 -8.04 -12.76
C SER A 67 6.83 -7.29 -14.07
N ASP A 68 5.98 -7.45 -15.08
CA ASP A 68 6.08 -6.75 -16.36
C ASP A 68 5.92 -5.23 -16.19
N ILE A 69 5.01 -4.79 -15.32
CA ILE A 69 4.84 -3.36 -15.00
C ILE A 69 6.08 -2.82 -14.30
N ILE A 70 6.56 -3.54 -13.29
CA ILE A 70 7.70 -3.13 -12.47
C ILE A 70 8.99 -3.10 -13.32
N SER A 71 9.14 -4.02 -14.27
CA SER A 71 10.30 -4.05 -15.18
C SER A 71 10.41 -2.78 -16.05
N LYS A 72 9.34 -2.04 -16.20
CA LYS A 72 9.31 -0.76 -16.92
C LYS A 72 9.78 0.42 -16.06
N PHE A 73 9.92 0.25 -14.75
CA PHE A 73 10.41 1.32 -13.89
C PHE A 73 11.84 1.69 -14.25
N SER A 74 12.09 2.98 -14.32
CA SER A 74 13.46 3.48 -14.56
C SER A 74 14.35 3.16 -13.36
N ALA A 75 15.67 3.07 -13.59
CA ALA A 75 16.63 2.88 -12.49
C ALA A 75 16.46 3.98 -11.43
N ARG A 76 16.29 5.23 -11.84
CA ARG A 76 16.06 6.37 -10.95
C ARG A 76 14.78 6.23 -10.13
N SER A 77 13.68 5.75 -10.73
CA SER A 77 12.44 5.51 -10.01
C SER A 77 12.62 4.41 -8.96
N MET A 78 13.42 3.39 -9.25
CA MET A 78 13.70 2.29 -8.31
C MET A 78 14.55 2.73 -7.11
N GLU A 79 15.47 3.68 -7.28
CA GLU A 79 16.27 4.24 -6.17
C GLU A 79 15.41 4.93 -5.10
N GLN A 80 14.18 5.30 -5.45
CA GLN A 80 13.26 6.00 -4.57
C GLN A 80 12.13 5.12 -4.06
N VAL A 81 12.13 3.84 -4.41
CA VAL A 81 11.15 2.87 -3.95
C VAL A 81 11.73 2.07 -2.79
N LEU A 82 11.12 2.22 -1.62
CA LEU A 82 11.47 1.43 -0.44
C LEU A 82 10.98 -0.02 -0.58
N ASN A 83 9.75 -0.20 -1.03
CA ASN A 83 9.14 -1.52 -1.16
C ASN A 83 8.03 -1.55 -2.22
N ILE A 84 7.88 -2.70 -2.87
CA ILE A 84 6.74 -3.02 -3.73
C ILE A 84 6.11 -4.32 -3.23
N GLY A 85 5.07 -4.24 -2.41
CA GLY A 85 4.28 -5.40 -2.00
C GLY A 85 3.30 -5.80 -3.09
N ILE A 86 3.20 -7.10 -3.39
CA ILE A 86 2.23 -7.64 -4.35
C ILE A 86 1.36 -8.67 -3.65
N SER A 87 0.07 -8.40 -3.56
CA SER A 87 -0.87 -9.24 -2.81
C SER A 87 -2.04 -9.73 -3.65
N ALA A 88 -2.72 -10.75 -3.14
CA ALA A 88 -3.83 -11.48 -3.76
C ALA A 88 -3.46 -12.31 -4.99
N THR A 89 -2.18 -12.59 -5.23
CA THR A 89 -1.73 -13.40 -6.35
C THR A 89 -2.16 -14.86 -6.21
N GLN A 90 -2.57 -15.44 -7.32
CA GLN A 90 -2.97 -16.86 -7.42
C GLN A 90 -1.85 -17.73 -7.96
N GLN A 91 -0.85 -17.16 -8.58
CA GLN A 91 0.28 -17.88 -9.19
C GLN A 91 1.32 -18.26 -8.16
N HIS A 92 1.97 -19.41 -8.40
CA HIS A 92 3.19 -19.74 -7.66
C HIS A 92 4.29 -18.75 -8.04
N LEU A 93 5.06 -18.30 -7.04
CA LEU A 93 6.35 -17.68 -7.29
C LEU A 93 7.21 -18.75 -7.97
N SER A 94 7.38 -18.68 -9.29
CA SER A 94 8.44 -19.45 -9.95
C SER A 94 9.77 -18.87 -9.45
N ALA A 95 10.75 -19.72 -9.20
CA ALA A 95 12.09 -19.32 -8.79
C ALA A 95 12.80 -18.41 -9.83
N GLU A 96 12.21 -18.22 -11.00
CA GLU A 96 12.67 -17.38 -12.10
C GLU A 96 12.22 -15.91 -11.98
N ALA A 97 11.24 -15.58 -11.15
CA ALA A 97 11.00 -14.20 -10.82
C ALA A 97 12.10 -13.77 -9.85
N SER A 98 13.20 -13.23 -10.38
CA SER A 98 14.19 -12.50 -9.61
C SER A 98 13.52 -11.23 -9.06
N ILE A 99 12.74 -11.42 -8.00
CA ILE A 99 12.12 -10.33 -7.29
C ILE A 99 13.23 -9.66 -6.49
N PRO A 100 13.55 -8.39 -6.73
CA PRO A 100 14.56 -7.68 -5.96
C PRO A 100 14.27 -7.77 -4.46
N ASN A 101 15.29 -7.62 -3.62
CA ASN A 101 15.18 -7.65 -2.15
C ASN A 101 14.17 -6.64 -1.55
N GLN A 102 13.59 -5.80 -2.38
CA GLN A 102 12.58 -4.77 -2.04
C GLN A 102 11.14 -5.29 -2.01
N TYR A 103 10.91 -6.59 -2.19
CA TYR A 103 9.56 -7.18 -2.20
C TYR A 103 9.23 -7.87 -0.89
N PHE A 104 9.02 -7.11 0.15
CA PHE A 104 8.40 -7.60 1.37
C PHE A 104 6.91 -7.18 1.42
N ASP A 105 6.15 -7.67 2.39
CA ASP A 105 4.70 -7.44 2.50
C ASP A 105 3.90 -7.93 1.29
N SER A 106 4.33 -9.04 0.69
CA SER A 106 3.63 -9.70 -0.41
C SER A 106 2.90 -10.96 0.06
N TYR A 107 1.60 -11.02 -0.19
CA TYR A 107 0.73 -12.08 0.33
C TYR A 107 -0.05 -12.76 -0.79
N ARG A 108 -0.01 -14.08 -0.84
CA ARG A 108 -0.83 -14.85 -1.77
C ARG A 108 -2.30 -14.81 -1.38
N LEU A 109 -3.19 -15.00 -2.37
CA LEU A 109 -4.63 -15.06 -2.13
C LEU A 109 -4.99 -16.07 -1.02
N GLY A 110 -4.41 -17.26 -1.05
CA GLY A 110 -4.71 -18.30 -0.07
C GLY A 110 -4.38 -17.93 1.39
N SER A 111 -3.40 -17.06 1.62
CA SER A 111 -3.08 -16.54 2.95
C SER A 111 -3.96 -15.38 3.39
N LEU A 112 -4.64 -14.73 2.45
CA LEU A 112 -5.52 -13.60 2.74
C LEU A 112 -6.97 -14.01 2.99
N LEU A 113 -7.39 -15.16 2.47
CA LEU A 113 -8.74 -15.66 2.67
C LEU A 113 -9.02 -15.85 4.17
N ASN A 114 -10.03 -15.16 4.69
CA ASN A 114 -10.39 -15.07 6.11
C ASN A 114 -9.37 -14.34 7.02
N GLN A 115 -8.35 -13.71 6.46
CA GLN A 115 -7.31 -12.97 7.18
C GLN A 115 -6.95 -11.67 6.45
N ILE A 116 -7.93 -11.00 5.87
CA ILE A 116 -7.70 -9.77 5.08
C ILE A 116 -7.09 -8.64 5.92
N GLU A 117 -7.29 -8.66 7.23
CA GLU A 117 -6.69 -7.72 8.18
C GLU A 117 -5.15 -7.72 8.11
N THR A 118 -4.54 -8.83 7.65
CA THR A 118 -3.10 -8.92 7.42
C THR A 118 -2.60 -7.82 6.48
N LEU A 119 -3.43 -7.38 5.52
CA LEU A 119 -3.10 -6.29 4.61
C LEU A 119 -3.19 -4.90 5.24
N SER A 120 -3.78 -4.76 6.43
CA SER A 120 -3.94 -3.45 7.08
C SER A 120 -2.60 -2.76 7.35
N MET A 121 -1.56 -3.52 7.74
CA MET A 121 -0.22 -2.98 7.99
C MET A 121 0.55 -2.66 6.71
N PRO A 122 0.65 -3.55 5.70
CA PRO A 122 1.19 -3.18 4.39
C PRO A 122 0.56 -1.92 3.79
N ILE A 123 -0.77 -1.82 3.84
CA ILE A 123 -1.48 -0.63 3.36
C ILE A 123 -1.18 0.59 4.23
N ALA A 124 -1.12 0.46 5.56
CA ALA A 124 -0.76 1.54 6.46
C ALA A 124 0.65 2.06 6.22
N PHE A 125 1.57 1.18 5.81
CA PHE A 125 2.95 1.50 5.48
C PHE A 125 3.10 2.08 4.06
N SER A 126 2.13 1.81 3.17
CA SER A 126 2.19 2.24 1.77
C SER A 126 1.66 3.65 1.57
N ASN A 127 2.38 4.47 0.80
CA ASN A 127 1.88 5.75 0.32
C ASN A 127 1.16 5.64 -1.04
N ILE A 128 1.36 4.55 -1.78
CA ILE A 128 0.65 4.27 -3.03
C ILE A 128 -0.03 2.89 -2.92
N LEU A 129 -1.34 2.84 -3.13
CA LEU A 129 -2.10 1.61 -3.29
C LEU A 129 -2.62 1.50 -4.72
N VAL A 130 -2.35 0.37 -5.35
CA VAL A 130 -2.94 -0.02 -6.63
C VAL A 130 -3.85 -1.21 -6.39
N ALA A 131 -5.15 -1.05 -6.62
CA ALA A 131 -6.15 -2.11 -6.48
C ALA A 131 -6.70 -2.45 -7.87
N ASP A 132 -6.41 -3.66 -8.37
CA ASP A 132 -6.90 -4.12 -9.66
C ASP A 132 -8.11 -5.03 -9.49
N VAL A 133 -9.12 -4.81 -10.31
CA VAL A 133 -10.36 -5.60 -10.28
C VAL A 133 -10.15 -7.08 -10.58
N SER A 134 -9.01 -7.45 -11.19
CA SER A 134 -8.65 -8.85 -11.40
C SER A 134 -8.46 -9.63 -10.10
N ALA A 135 -8.21 -8.94 -8.99
CA ALA A 135 -8.11 -9.56 -7.68
C ALA A 135 -9.45 -10.08 -7.14
N LEU A 136 -10.58 -9.56 -7.63
CA LEU A 136 -11.93 -9.98 -7.24
C LEU A 136 -12.28 -11.34 -7.86
N LYS A 137 -13.08 -12.12 -7.15
CA LYS A 137 -13.69 -13.32 -7.73
C LYS A 137 -14.81 -12.96 -8.71
N GLN A 138 -15.04 -13.83 -9.69
CA GLN A 138 -16.02 -13.58 -10.78
C GLN A 138 -17.45 -13.31 -10.31
N SER A 139 -17.86 -13.92 -9.18
CA SER A 139 -19.22 -13.72 -8.66
C SER A 139 -19.49 -12.29 -8.17
N ASP A 140 -18.45 -11.57 -7.82
CA ASP A 140 -18.54 -10.23 -7.21
C ASP A 140 -18.23 -9.11 -8.23
N ILE A 141 -17.76 -9.49 -9.43
CA ILE A 141 -17.56 -8.60 -10.58
C ILE A 141 -17.96 -9.34 -11.86
N THR A 142 -19.23 -9.52 -12.05
CA THR A 142 -19.82 -10.37 -13.10
C THR A 142 -19.53 -9.89 -14.51
N GLY A 143 -19.41 -8.59 -14.73
CA GLY A 143 -19.09 -7.98 -16.02
C GLY A 143 -17.65 -8.15 -16.48
N ARG A 144 -16.75 -8.78 -15.70
CA ARG A 144 -15.38 -8.98 -16.12
C ARG A 144 -15.27 -9.98 -17.27
N LYS A 145 -14.52 -9.60 -18.31
CA LYS A 145 -14.32 -10.43 -19.53
C LYS A 145 -13.43 -11.63 -19.25
N THR A 146 -12.36 -11.42 -18.44
CA THR A 146 -11.45 -12.48 -18.04
C THR A 146 -11.97 -13.17 -16.79
N THR A 147 -12.19 -14.47 -16.86
CA THR A 147 -12.83 -15.24 -15.78
C THR A 147 -11.79 -15.90 -14.86
N TYR A 148 -11.91 -15.65 -13.56
CA TYR A 148 -11.17 -16.35 -12.52
C TYR A 148 -12.15 -16.87 -11.48
N SER A 149 -12.07 -18.16 -11.16
CA SER A 149 -12.96 -18.80 -10.19
C SER A 149 -12.68 -18.38 -8.75
N SER A 150 -11.44 -18.00 -8.47
CA SER A 150 -10.98 -17.58 -7.14
C SER A 150 -10.59 -16.11 -7.16
N GLY A 151 -10.72 -15.47 -6.02
CA GLY A 151 -10.37 -14.06 -5.82
C GLY A 151 -10.88 -13.57 -4.47
N LEU A 152 -10.61 -12.33 -4.16
CA LEU A 152 -11.18 -11.63 -3.03
C LEU A 152 -12.69 -11.45 -3.21
N THR A 153 -13.43 -11.46 -2.13
CA THR A 153 -14.83 -11.03 -2.14
C THR A 153 -14.92 -9.51 -2.26
N ALA A 154 -16.06 -8.99 -2.70
CA ALA A 154 -16.33 -7.55 -2.67
C ALA A 154 -16.14 -6.96 -1.27
N GLN A 155 -16.54 -7.69 -0.22
CA GLN A 155 -16.35 -7.26 1.17
C GLN A 155 -14.88 -7.12 1.55
N GLU A 156 -14.03 -8.09 1.21
CA GLU A 156 -12.58 -8.04 1.47
C GLU A 156 -11.93 -6.89 0.68
N PHE A 157 -12.35 -6.70 -0.57
CA PHE A 157 -11.86 -5.62 -1.43
C PHE A 157 -12.25 -4.23 -0.88
N ASN A 158 -13.47 -4.10 -0.35
CA ASN A 158 -13.94 -2.90 0.33
C ASN A 158 -13.18 -2.62 1.64
N GLN A 159 -12.76 -3.65 2.38
CA GLN A 159 -11.89 -3.47 3.56
C GLN A 159 -10.53 -2.92 3.18
N ILE A 160 -9.97 -3.35 2.03
CA ILE A 160 -8.73 -2.77 1.48
C ILE A 160 -8.92 -1.29 1.18
N ALA A 161 -10.02 -0.91 0.51
CA ALA A 161 -10.35 0.47 0.21
C ALA A 161 -10.45 1.34 1.47
N ARG A 162 -11.20 0.85 2.46
CA ARG A 162 -11.37 1.52 3.75
C ARG A 162 -10.04 1.69 4.47
N SER A 163 -9.20 0.65 4.45
CA SER A 163 -7.88 0.70 5.05
C SER A 163 -6.99 1.77 4.38
N ALA A 164 -7.00 1.87 3.05
CA ALA A 164 -6.27 2.91 2.32
C ALA A 164 -6.76 4.32 2.68
N GLY A 165 -8.08 4.51 2.72
CA GLY A 165 -8.67 5.79 3.15
C GLY A 165 -8.27 6.17 4.56
N PHE A 166 -8.28 5.22 5.49
CA PHE A 166 -7.99 5.44 6.91
C PHE A 166 -6.50 5.58 7.23
N ASN A 167 -5.61 5.03 6.40
CA ASN A 167 -4.16 5.00 6.66
C ASN A 167 -3.38 6.14 5.99
N GLY A 168 -2.05 6.03 5.99
CA GLY A 168 -1.13 7.00 5.39
C GLY A 168 -1.11 7.04 3.87
N THR A 169 -1.85 6.15 3.18
CA THR A 169 -1.90 6.08 1.73
C THR A 169 -2.31 7.43 1.14
N GLN A 170 -1.45 7.98 0.30
CA GLN A 170 -1.67 9.29 -0.34
C GLN A 170 -2.36 9.13 -1.69
N ILE A 171 -1.98 8.10 -2.46
CA ILE A 171 -2.52 7.84 -3.79
C ILE A 171 -3.17 6.45 -3.79
N THR A 172 -4.43 6.37 -4.16
CA THR A 172 -5.15 5.10 -4.36
C THR A 172 -5.61 5.03 -5.81
N ILE A 173 -5.25 3.95 -6.49
CA ILE A 173 -5.60 3.69 -7.90
C ILE A 173 -6.50 2.47 -7.95
N LEU A 174 -7.69 2.62 -8.50
CA LEU A 174 -8.55 1.50 -8.88
C LEU A 174 -8.42 1.29 -10.37
N THR A 175 -7.99 0.11 -10.79
CA THR A 175 -7.63 -0.19 -12.19
C THR A 175 -8.20 -1.51 -12.70
N GLY A 176 -7.94 -1.85 -13.98
CA GLY A 176 -8.50 -3.02 -14.63
C GLY A 176 -9.91 -2.82 -15.19
N LEU A 177 -10.38 -1.57 -15.25
CA LEU A 177 -11.75 -1.23 -15.64
C LEU A 177 -12.05 -1.51 -17.12
N ASN A 178 -11.02 -1.62 -17.98
CA ASN A 178 -11.20 -2.01 -19.40
C ASN A 178 -11.73 -3.44 -19.56
N ASP A 179 -11.47 -4.30 -18.60
CA ASP A 179 -11.90 -5.70 -18.63
C ASP A 179 -13.33 -5.89 -18.08
N VAL A 180 -13.97 -4.82 -17.64
CA VAL A 180 -15.30 -4.85 -17.04
C VAL A 180 -16.35 -4.33 -18.05
N ILE A 181 -17.37 -5.15 -18.32
CA ILE A 181 -18.58 -4.73 -19.03
C ILE A 181 -19.52 -4.13 -17.98
N GLU A 182 -20.20 -3.05 -18.33
CA GLU A 182 -21.16 -2.41 -17.44
C GLU A 182 -22.33 -3.34 -17.15
N ASP A 183 -22.47 -3.73 -15.91
CA ASP A 183 -23.59 -4.47 -15.33
C ASP A 183 -23.84 -3.99 -13.90
N GLU A 184 -25.01 -4.30 -13.36
CA GLU A 184 -25.47 -3.80 -12.08
C GLU A 184 -24.57 -4.23 -10.93
N ILE A 185 -24.15 -5.49 -10.86
CA ILE A 185 -23.30 -6.03 -9.79
C ILE A 185 -21.90 -5.41 -9.84
N SER A 186 -21.29 -5.36 -11.02
CA SER A 186 -19.97 -4.77 -11.20
C SER A 186 -19.95 -3.28 -10.86
N THR A 187 -20.99 -2.55 -11.32
CA THR A 187 -21.11 -1.12 -11.04
C THR A 187 -21.28 -0.86 -9.54
N ASP A 188 -22.13 -1.66 -8.85
CA ASP A 188 -22.31 -1.54 -7.41
C ASP A 188 -21.02 -1.86 -6.64
N THR A 189 -20.31 -2.93 -7.01
CA THR A 189 -19.03 -3.31 -6.39
C THR A 189 -17.98 -2.20 -6.51
N LEU A 190 -17.85 -1.58 -7.69
CA LEU A 190 -16.92 -0.47 -7.89
C LEU A 190 -17.34 0.79 -7.12
N ALA A 191 -18.64 1.09 -7.08
CA ALA A 191 -19.19 2.20 -6.30
C ALA A 191 -18.96 2.00 -4.80
N GLN A 192 -19.12 0.78 -4.29
CA GLN A 192 -18.84 0.44 -2.90
C GLN A 192 -17.36 0.63 -2.55
N PHE A 193 -16.44 0.24 -3.43
CA PHE A 193 -15.01 0.46 -3.22
C PHE A 193 -14.69 1.95 -2.98
N ILE A 194 -15.25 2.83 -3.83
CA ILE A 194 -15.10 4.29 -3.67
C ILE A 194 -15.73 4.76 -2.36
N TYR A 195 -16.93 4.28 -2.04
CA TYR A 195 -17.63 4.63 -0.80
C TYR A 195 -16.81 4.26 0.43
N TYR A 196 -16.27 3.04 0.50
CA TYR A 196 -15.47 2.60 1.64
C TYR A 196 -14.13 3.32 1.74
N PHE A 197 -13.50 3.69 0.63
CA PHE A 197 -12.35 4.57 0.65
C PHE A 197 -12.67 5.92 1.30
N VAL A 198 -13.78 6.55 0.89
CA VAL A 198 -14.25 7.82 1.45
C VAL A 198 -14.60 7.68 2.94
N ASP A 199 -15.27 6.59 3.34
CA ASP A 199 -15.58 6.29 4.73
C ASP A 199 -14.29 6.18 5.57
N GLY A 200 -13.27 5.52 5.05
CA GLY A 200 -11.95 5.46 5.67
C GLY A 200 -11.34 6.85 5.87
N VAL A 201 -11.37 7.71 4.86
CA VAL A 201 -10.85 9.08 4.92
C VAL A 201 -11.59 9.93 5.95
N ILE A 202 -12.91 9.80 6.03
CA ILE A 202 -13.73 10.51 7.04
C ILE A 202 -13.39 10.00 8.45
N SER A 203 -13.31 8.68 8.62
CA SER A 203 -12.95 8.06 9.91
C SER A 203 -11.57 8.50 10.39
N TYR A 204 -10.60 8.61 9.50
CA TYR A 204 -9.28 9.17 9.79
C TYR A 204 -9.35 10.59 10.37
N SER A 205 -10.14 11.46 9.74
CA SER A 205 -10.26 12.87 10.18
C SER A 205 -10.94 13.03 11.56
N GLN A 206 -11.70 12.03 12.00
CA GLN A 206 -12.39 12.04 13.29
C GLN A 206 -11.51 11.52 14.44
N VAL A 207 -10.56 10.66 14.15
CA VAL A 207 -9.72 9.96 15.15
C VAL A 207 -8.46 10.76 15.52
N TRP A 208 -8.07 11.78 14.75
CA TRP A 208 -6.87 12.58 15.01
C TRP A 208 -7.08 13.63 16.13
N VAL A 209 -7.35 13.11 17.31
CA VAL A 209 -6.90 13.71 18.56
C VAL A 209 -5.43 13.34 18.73
N THR A 210 -4.62 14.20 19.32
CA THR A 210 -3.18 13.98 19.58
C THR A 210 -2.91 12.53 19.94
N PRO A 211 -2.05 11.79 19.22
CA PRO A 211 -1.81 10.38 19.52
C PRO A 211 -1.29 10.23 20.95
N HIS A 212 -1.92 9.35 21.70
CA HIS A 212 -1.45 8.99 23.04
C HIS A 212 -0.61 7.73 22.88
N LEU A 213 0.71 7.91 22.78
CA LEU A 213 1.65 6.82 22.53
C LEU A 213 2.21 6.29 23.85
N THR A 214 2.00 5.00 24.08
CA THR A 214 2.69 4.25 25.13
C THR A 214 3.93 3.60 24.54
N GLU A 215 5.10 3.86 25.16
CA GLU A 215 6.39 3.32 24.72
C GLU A 215 6.69 1.98 25.42
N PHE A 216 7.20 1.03 24.63
CA PHE A 216 7.72 -0.25 25.06
C PHE A 216 9.13 -0.45 24.51
N THR A 217 10.13 -0.46 25.37
CA THR A 217 11.52 -0.66 24.95
C THR A 217 11.94 -2.10 25.21
N ILE A 218 12.47 -2.75 24.19
CA ILE A 218 13.09 -4.07 24.26
C ILE A 218 14.59 -3.89 24.30
N ASN A 219 15.23 -4.36 25.34
CA ASN A 219 16.69 -4.42 25.46
C ASN A 219 17.20 -5.74 24.87
N GLU A 220 18.37 -5.70 24.24
CA GLU A 220 18.98 -6.88 23.61
C GLU A 220 18.11 -7.51 22.51
N CYS A 221 17.71 -6.70 21.54
CA CYS A 221 16.94 -7.14 20.36
C CYS A 221 17.85 -7.18 19.13
N LEU A 222 18.46 -8.30 18.83
CA LEU A 222 19.42 -8.45 17.71
C LEU A 222 18.77 -8.04 16.36
N PRO A 223 19.50 -7.30 15.51
CA PRO A 223 20.92 -6.89 15.64
C PRO A 223 21.15 -5.60 16.46
N TYR A 224 20.13 -5.04 17.09
CA TYR A 224 20.20 -3.78 17.81
C TYR A 224 20.33 -4.01 19.32
N GLU A 225 21.02 -3.10 20.02
CA GLU A 225 21.13 -3.14 21.49
C GLU A 225 19.78 -2.91 22.17
N HIS A 226 18.98 -2.02 21.58
CA HIS A 226 17.61 -1.75 22.03
C HIS A 226 16.73 -1.31 20.88
N ILE A 227 15.43 -1.53 21.01
CA ILE A 227 14.42 -1.08 20.06
C ILE A 227 13.20 -0.59 20.81
N SER A 228 12.66 0.57 20.40
CA SER A 228 11.42 1.11 20.96
C SER A 228 10.25 0.80 20.05
N PHE A 229 9.17 0.34 20.68
CA PHE A 229 7.86 0.18 20.07
C PHE A 229 6.90 1.18 20.70
N TYR A 230 6.01 1.72 19.91
CA TYR A 230 4.97 2.63 20.36
C TYR A 230 3.60 2.03 20.06
N LYS A 231 2.71 2.09 21.03
CA LYS A 231 1.30 1.75 20.85
C LYS A 231 0.48 3.01 20.97
N ASP A 232 -0.36 3.29 19.99
CA ASP A 232 -1.36 4.34 20.09
C ASP A 232 -2.60 3.81 20.84
N ASP A 233 -2.83 4.30 22.02
CA ASP A 233 -3.92 3.85 22.90
C ASP A 233 -5.30 4.22 22.35
N ASN A 234 -5.40 5.18 21.42
CA ASN A 234 -6.66 5.59 20.81
C ASN A 234 -7.18 4.58 19.78
N ASN A 235 -6.28 3.93 19.05
CA ASN A 235 -6.63 3.06 17.92
C ASN A 235 -5.96 1.68 17.97
N ASN A 236 -5.19 1.39 19.03
CA ASN A 236 -4.43 0.15 19.23
C ASN A 236 -3.37 -0.14 18.15
N ARG A 237 -2.93 0.85 17.40
CA ARG A 237 -1.87 0.69 16.41
C ARG A 237 -0.51 0.63 17.05
N TRP A 238 0.35 -0.18 16.45
CA TRP A 238 1.73 -0.36 16.85
C TRP A 238 2.68 0.22 15.81
N TYR A 239 3.80 0.74 16.30
CA TYR A 239 4.88 1.28 15.51
C TYR A 239 6.21 0.82 16.08
N ALA A 240 7.15 0.42 15.24
CA ALA A 240 8.54 0.17 15.62
C ALA A 240 9.37 1.40 15.23
N GLN A 241 10.14 1.92 16.16
CA GLN A 241 11.05 3.05 15.88
C GLN A 241 12.31 2.54 15.20
N TYR A 242 12.66 3.15 14.06
CA TYR A 242 13.96 2.92 13.44
C TYR A 242 15.08 3.45 14.37
N PRO A 243 16.18 2.68 14.60
CA PRO A 243 17.11 2.95 15.71
C PRO A 243 17.88 4.25 15.62
N THR A 244 18.11 4.77 14.40
CA THR A 244 18.83 6.01 14.18
C THR A 244 17.92 7.08 13.58
N THR A 245 18.29 8.35 13.74
CA THR A 245 17.54 9.45 13.14
C THR A 245 17.71 9.45 11.64
N LEU A 246 16.59 9.38 10.93
CA LEU A 246 16.57 9.37 9.48
C LEU A 246 16.67 10.78 8.88
N PRO A 247 17.26 10.94 7.69
CA PRO A 247 17.26 12.18 6.93
C PRO A 247 15.84 12.61 6.57
N ASP A 248 15.63 13.89 6.27
CA ASP A 248 14.30 14.49 6.11
C ASP A 248 13.43 13.78 5.05
N HIS A 249 14.00 13.32 3.94
CA HIS A 249 13.26 12.61 2.89
C HIS A 249 12.80 11.20 3.31
N LEU A 250 13.38 10.60 4.35
CA LEU A 250 13.02 9.31 4.93
C LEU A 250 12.32 9.41 6.28
N LYS A 251 12.11 10.63 6.79
CA LYS A 251 11.57 10.87 8.14
C LYS A 251 10.21 10.21 8.39
N ASN A 252 9.42 10.03 7.35
CA ASN A 252 8.14 9.33 7.44
C ASN A 252 8.27 7.86 7.84
N TYR A 253 9.46 7.28 7.68
CA TYR A 253 9.79 5.90 8.06
C TYR A 253 10.48 5.78 9.42
N GLN A 254 10.60 6.90 10.18
CA GLN A 254 11.15 6.87 11.53
C GLN A 254 10.34 5.97 12.46
N ASN A 255 9.02 5.94 12.29
CA ASN A 255 8.11 5.06 13.00
C ASN A 255 7.40 4.16 12.00
N VAL A 256 7.85 2.92 11.90
CA VAL A 256 7.34 1.91 10.96
C VAL A 256 6.08 1.27 11.53
N PRO A 257 4.93 1.32 10.86
CA PRO A 257 3.72 0.60 11.28
C PRO A 257 3.97 -0.90 11.39
N CYS A 258 3.58 -1.49 12.51
CA CYS A 258 3.77 -2.91 12.79
C CYS A 258 2.57 -3.50 13.49
N MET A 259 2.57 -4.82 13.70
CA MET A 259 1.56 -5.54 14.46
C MET A 259 2.06 -5.82 15.88
N TYR A 260 1.14 -6.17 16.77
CA TYR A 260 1.50 -6.68 18.10
C TYR A 260 2.40 -7.93 18.01
N GLU A 261 2.18 -8.77 16.99
CA GLU A 261 2.98 -9.96 16.72
C GLU A 261 4.46 -9.64 16.44
N ASP A 262 4.74 -8.50 15.76
CA ASP A 262 6.11 -8.03 15.54
C ASP A 262 6.78 -7.67 16.88
N TYR A 263 6.08 -6.97 17.77
CA TYR A 263 6.53 -6.69 19.13
C TYR A 263 6.74 -7.97 19.94
N ALA A 264 5.74 -8.87 19.93
CA ALA A 264 5.78 -10.13 20.68
C ALA A 264 6.89 -11.07 20.17
N PHE A 265 7.21 -11.05 18.88
CA PHE A 265 8.37 -11.75 18.32
C PHE A 265 9.66 -11.11 18.80
N SER A 266 9.77 -9.79 18.67
CA SER A 266 10.99 -9.04 19.02
C SER A 266 11.32 -9.09 20.50
N SER A 267 10.31 -9.25 21.37
CA SER A 267 10.52 -9.44 22.82
C SER A 267 11.28 -10.73 23.21
N LYS A 268 11.49 -11.63 22.22
CA LYS A 268 12.30 -12.85 22.40
C LYS A 268 13.79 -12.63 22.12
N GLY A 269 14.20 -11.41 21.80
CA GLY A 269 15.61 -11.03 21.60
C GLY A 269 16.05 -10.89 20.15
N GLU A 270 15.17 -11.08 19.17
CA GLU A 270 15.46 -10.91 17.74
C GLU A 270 14.38 -10.06 17.07
N LEU A 271 14.77 -9.12 16.22
CA LEU A 271 13.80 -8.32 15.47
C LEU A 271 12.95 -9.23 14.55
N SER A 272 11.66 -8.94 14.43
CA SER A 272 10.77 -9.73 13.57
C SER A 272 11.28 -9.72 12.12
N PRO A 273 11.12 -10.82 11.37
CA PRO A 273 11.61 -10.92 9.98
C PRO A 273 11.08 -9.79 9.07
N ARG A 274 9.83 -9.38 9.28
CA ARG A 274 9.22 -8.27 8.54
C ARG A 274 9.92 -6.95 8.84
N LEU A 275 10.08 -6.60 10.10
CA LEU A 275 10.76 -5.37 10.51
C LEU A 275 12.23 -5.38 10.10
N MET A 276 12.91 -6.52 10.16
CA MET A 276 14.27 -6.69 9.67
C MET A 276 14.38 -6.35 8.18
N SER A 277 13.43 -6.85 7.35
CA SER A 277 13.40 -6.56 5.92
C SER A 277 13.18 -5.07 5.64
N ILE A 278 12.29 -4.43 6.40
CA ILE A 278 12.02 -2.99 6.28
C ILE A 278 13.24 -2.17 6.68
N PHE A 279 13.87 -2.49 7.79
CA PHE A 279 15.03 -1.73 8.28
C PHE A 279 16.23 -1.88 7.35
N ASN A 280 16.46 -3.08 6.81
CA ASN A 280 17.49 -3.30 5.78
C ASN A 280 17.23 -2.49 4.50
N ALA A 281 15.97 -2.37 4.10
CA ALA A 281 15.58 -1.57 2.94
C ALA A 281 15.79 -0.05 3.21
N ILE A 282 15.50 0.41 4.41
CA ILE A 282 15.80 1.79 4.84
C ILE A 282 17.32 2.03 4.85
N ASP A 283 18.10 1.10 5.41
CA ASP A 283 19.56 1.19 5.43
C ASP A 283 20.15 1.33 4.01
N ALA A 284 19.58 0.61 3.04
CA ALA A 284 20.01 0.69 1.64
C ALA A 284 19.70 2.04 0.97
N LEU A 285 18.71 2.79 1.48
CA LEU A 285 18.37 4.13 0.99
C LEU A 285 19.15 5.25 1.71
N VAL A 286 19.66 4.98 2.92
CA VAL A 286 20.47 5.94 3.69
C VAL A 286 21.93 5.95 3.22
N ASN A 287 22.44 4.81 2.75
CA ASN A 287 23.82 4.62 2.29
C ASN A 287 23.96 4.85 0.79
#